data_57169b3400e99709b3cb37755905c1e0
#
_entry.id   57169b3400e99709b3cb37755905c1e0
#
_cell.length_a   1.000
_cell.length_b   1.000
_cell.length_c   1.000
_cell.angle_alpha   90.00
_cell.angle_beta   90.00
_cell.angle_gamma   90.00
#
_symmetry.space_group_name_H-M   'P 1'
#
loop_
_entity.id
_entity.type
_entity.pdbx_description
1 polymer ?
#
loop_
_entity_poly.entity_id
_entity_poly.type
_entity_poly.pdbx_seq_one_letter_code
_entity_poly.pdbx_strand_id
1 'polypeptide(L)'
;MKELDNNRIEELLPRYCEGRLSEGERLEVEAWIDESEENKRVATQTFALYLAVDTVQVMKKVDTEKALLKVKGKMSDREVRRIVWWEWAQRAAAILFIPLLTLFIWQNWKGDTGEVAEMMEVKTSPGMTTSLTLPDGTIVYLNSESSLSYPSRFNGDFRKVTLSGEAYFEVAKDPEKKFILSTTHQSQIEVLGTCFNVEAYEQNTEVITTLIEGKVDFMFEKDAGVKHVFFSPREKLVYDSETDKVHLYKTSGKSELAWKDGEVVLDNTPLEEALWMLEKRYSVKFVIKNEKLKSSSFTGTFTNQRLEKILEYFKVSSKIRWQHINDDKDGSDRKKEIIEIY
;
A
#
# COMPACT_ATOMS: atom_id res chain seq x y z
N MET A 1 -10.21 -9.49 66.42
CA MET A 1 -10.17 -10.61 65.49
C MET A 1 -10.01 -11.84 66.35
N LYS A 2 -11.04 -12.73 66.40
CA LYS A 2 -10.97 -13.99 67.14
C LYS A 2 -10.08 -14.93 66.33
N GLU A 3 -8.96 -15.40 66.92
CA GLU A 3 -8.27 -16.58 66.41
C GLU A 3 -9.33 -17.69 66.29
N LEU A 4 -9.60 -18.11 65.10
CA LEU A 4 -10.44 -19.28 64.83
C LEU A 4 -9.71 -20.50 65.40
N ASP A 5 -10.35 -21.17 66.32
CA ASP A 5 -9.80 -22.31 67.06
C ASP A 5 -9.43 -23.41 66.08
N ASN A 6 -8.16 -23.63 65.77
CA ASN A 6 -7.66 -24.62 64.85
C ASN A 6 -8.22 -26.04 65.10
N ASN A 7 -8.46 -26.38 66.37
CA ASN A 7 -9.05 -27.67 66.77
C ASN A 7 -10.47 -27.82 66.24
N ARG A 8 -11.25 -26.74 66.15
CA ARG A 8 -12.61 -26.78 65.65
C ARG A 8 -12.65 -26.94 64.14
N ILE A 9 -11.72 -26.34 63.43
CA ILE A 9 -11.60 -26.50 61.99
C ILE A 9 -11.16 -27.91 61.58
N GLU A 10 -10.29 -28.56 62.37
CA GLU A 10 -9.87 -29.94 62.15
C GLU A 10 -11.06 -30.92 62.24
N GLU A 11 -12.06 -30.66 63.08
CA GLU A 11 -13.30 -31.47 63.14
C GLU A 11 -14.28 -31.13 62.00
N LEU A 12 -14.31 -29.90 61.54
CA LEU A 12 -15.23 -29.44 60.52
C LEU A 12 -14.75 -29.79 59.09
N LEU A 13 -13.46 -29.83 58.82
CA LEU A 13 -12.88 -30.10 57.49
C LEU A 13 -13.32 -31.46 56.91
N PRO A 14 -13.32 -32.60 57.64
CA PRO A 14 -13.83 -33.87 57.12
C PRO A 14 -15.32 -33.79 56.78
N ARG A 15 -16.12 -33.14 57.66
CA ARG A 15 -17.57 -32.97 57.46
C ARG A 15 -17.88 -32.01 56.29
N TYR A 16 -17.01 -31.06 56.02
CA TYR A 16 -17.06 -30.20 54.85
C TYR A 16 -16.88 -31.00 53.57
N CYS A 17 -15.91 -31.93 53.56
CA CYS A 17 -15.69 -32.82 52.42
C CYS A 17 -16.88 -33.78 52.19
N GLU A 18 -17.64 -34.13 53.25
CA GLU A 18 -18.86 -34.97 53.17
C GLU A 18 -20.12 -34.19 52.76
N GLY A 19 -20.04 -32.86 52.70
CA GLY A 19 -21.20 -32.00 52.46
C GLY A 19 -22.24 -32.01 53.59
N ARG A 20 -21.81 -32.30 54.85
CA ARG A 20 -22.68 -32.48 56.01
C ARG A 20 -22.57 -31.32 57.05
N LEU A 21 -22.24 -30.16 56.59
CA LEU A 21 -22.19 -28.96 57.42
C LEU A 21 -23.47 -28.14 57.34
N SER A 22 -23.81 -27.44 58.40
CA SER A 22 -24.80 -26.37 58.35
C SER A 22 -24.24 -25.16 57.62
N GLU A 23 -25.09 -24.25 57.14
CA GLU A 23 -24.69 -23.08 56.37
C GLU A 23 -23.74 -22.16 57.14
N GLY A 24 -23.92 -22.05 58.43
CA GLY A 24 -23.00 -21.25 59.31
C GLY A 24 -21.63 -21.92 59.45
N GLU A 25 -21.57 -23.24 59.66
CA GLU A 25 -20.30 -23.97 59.75
C GLU A 25 -19.55 -24.00 58.42
N ARG A 26 -20.27 -24.01 57.30
CA ARG A 26 -19.70 -23.95 55.94
C ARG A 26 -19.01 -22.63 55.72
N LEU A 27 -19.64 -21.49 56.06
CA LEU A 27 -19.07 -20.18 55.94
C LEU A 27 -17.83 -20.00 56.86
N GLU A 28 -17.82 -20.63 58.05
CA GLU A 28 -16.70 -20.65 58.95
C GLU A 28 -15.46 -21.34 58.37
N VAL A 29 -15.67 -22.48 57.70
CA VAL A 29 -14.61 -23.25 57.04
C VAL A 29 -14.12 -22.49 55.77
N GLU A 30 -15.03 -21.95 54.95
CA GLU A 30 -14.68 -21.17 53.76
C GLU A 30 -13.87 -19.92 54.15
N ALA A 31 -14.24 -19.20 55.18
CA ALA A 31 -13.49 -18.06 55.69
C ALA A 31 -12.08 -18.45 56.18
N TRP A 32 -11.94 -19.61 56.86
CA TRP A 32 -10.64 -20.10 57.29
C TRP A 32 -9.76 -20.53 56.08
N ILE A 33 -10.35 -21.14 55.04
CA ILE A 33 -9.64 -21.49 53.82
C ILE A 33 -9.07 -20.23 53.13
N ASP A 34 -9.83 -19.13 53.09
CA ASP A 34 -9.45 -17.90 52.44
C ASP A 34 -8.47 -17.04 53.27
N GLU A 35 -8.28 -17.36 54.54
CA GLU A 35 -7.42 -16.60 55.44
C GLU A 35 -5.92 -16.76 55.12
N SER A 36 -5.49 -17.92 54.63
CA SER A 36 -4.10 -18.13 54.23
C SER A 36 -3.93 -19.21 53.12
N GLU A 37 -2.84 -19.10 52.32
CA GLU A 37 -2.46 -20.11 51.34
C GLU A 37 -2.09 -21.46 52.00
N GLU A 38 -1.68 -21.46 53.26
CA GLU A 38 -1.39 -22.67 54.05
C GLU A 38 -2.66 -23.41 54.40
N ASN A 39 -3.69 -22.69 54.86
CA ASN A 39 -5.03 -23.25 55.15
C ASN A 39 -5.65 -23.87 53.88
N LYS A 40 -5.49 -23.22 52.76
CA LYS A 40 -5.93 -23.69 51.47
C LYS A 40 -5.25 -24.99 51.04
N ARG A 41 -3.94 -25.10 51.31
CA ARG A 41 -3.18 -26.34 51.11
C ARG A 41 -3.71 -27.48 51.98
N VAL A 42 -3.92 -27.21 53.27
CA VAL A 42 -4.45 -28.23 54.22
C VAL A 42 -5.84 -28.70 53.79
N ALA A 43 -6.72 -27.78 53.43
CA ALA A 43 -8.06 -28.13 52.93
C ALA A 43 -7.98 -29.02 51.65
N THR A 44 -7.10 -28.64 50.70
CA THR A 44 -6.91 -29.40 49.44
C THR A 44 -6.35 -30.80 49.69
N GLN A 45 -5.41 -30.95 50.65
CA GLN A 45 -4.85 -32.25 51.04
C GLN A 45 -5.90 -33.14 51.70
N THR A 46 -6.71 -32.57 52.64
CA THR A 46 -7.78 -33.27 53.30
C THR A 46 -8.86 -33.74 52.34
N PHE A 47 -9.22 -32.91 51.35
CA PHE A 47 -10.15 -33.24 50.29
C PHE A 47 -9.63 -34.37 49.39
N ALA A 48 -8.35 -34.30 48.99
CA ALA A 48 -7.70 -35.35 48.22
C ALA A 48 -7.64 -36.70 48.97
N LEU A 49 -7.36 -36.66 50.26
CA LEU A 49 -7.35 -37.88 51.12
C LEU A 49 -8.75 -38.48 51.23
N TYR A 50 -9.79 -37.66 51.41
CA TYR A 50 -11.18 -38.09 51.48
C TYR A 50 -11.63 -38.75 50.17
N LEU A 51 -11.35 -38.14 49.03
CA LEU A 51 -11.62 -38.70 47.71
C LEU A 51 -10.91 -40.04 47.47
N ALA A 52 -9.68 -40.19 47.96
CA ALA A 52 -8.92 -41.44 47.86
C ALA A 52 -9.55 -42.56 48.71
N VAL A 53 -10.02 -42.26 49.90
CA VAL A 53 -10.69 -43.22 50.79
C VAL A 53 -12.05 -43.63 50.24
N ASP A 54 -12.84 -42.69 49.75
CA ASP A 54 -14.15 -42.94 49.15
C ASP A 54 -14.02 -43.82 47.87
N THR A 55 -13.02 -43.54 47.01
CA THR A 55 -12.70 -44.35 45.85
C THR A 55 -12.36 -45.79 46.20
N VAL A 56 -11.60 -46.04 47.27
CA VAL A 56 -11.24 -47.38 47.73
C VAL A 56 -12.47 -48.13 48.27
N GLN A 57 -13.38 -47.44 48.96
CA GLN A 57 -14.62 -48.05 49.44
C GLN A 57 -15.57 -48.43 48.31
N VAL A 58 -15.66 -47.59 47.27
CA VAL A 58 -16.46 -47.89 46.07
C VAL A 58 -15.83 -49.04 45.28
N MET A 59 -14.51 -49.11 45.17
CA MET A 59 -13.80 -50.21 44.50
C MET A 59 -14.02 -51.58 45.18
N LYS A 60 -14.14 -51.62 46.52
CA LYS A 60 -14.43 -52.86 47.28
C LYS A 60 -15.86 -53.38 47.12
N LYS A 61 -16.79 -52.54 46.69
CA LYS A 61 -18.21 -52.90 46.46
C LYS A 61 -18.51 -53.38 45.03
N VAL A 62 -17.56 -53.18 44.10
CA VAL A 62 -17.75 -53.57 42.69
C VAL A 62 -17.22 -54.98 42.47
N ASP A 63 -18.11 -55.91 42.15
CA ASP A 63 -17.75 -57.26 41.71
C ASP A 63 -17.19 -57.18 40.27
N THR A 64 -15.85 -57.04 40.21
CA THR A 64 -15.11 -56.84 38.97
C THR A 64 -15.21 -57.97 37.99
N GLU A 65 -15.42 -59.24 38.49
CA GLU A 65 -15.57 -60.38 37.58
C GLU A 65 -16.93 -60.38 36.87
N LYS A 66 -18.01 -60.02 37.55
CA LYS A 66 -19.32 -59.88 36.89
C LYS A 66 -19.41 -58.72 35.95
N ALA A 67 -18.71 -57.61 36.27
CA ALA A 67 -18.61 -56.45 35.39
C ALA A 67 -17.80 -56.75 34.11
N LEU A 68 -16.70 -57.52 34.26
CA LEU A 68 -15.86 -57.94 33.14
C LEU A 68 -16.59 -58.93 32.18
N LEU A 69 -17.32 -59.84 32.71
CA LEU A 69 -18.14 -60.81 31.91
C LEU A 69 -19.25 -60.07 31.15
N LYS A 70 -19.87 -59.05 31.77
CA LYS A 70 -20.94 -58.28 31.14
C LYS A 70 -20.42 -57.35 30.05
N VAL A 71 -19.18 -56.87 30.18
CA VAL A 71 -18.50 -56.07 29.17
C VAL A 71 -17.99 -56.94 28.01
N LYS A 72 -17.37 -58.10 28.32
CA LYS A 72 -16.93 -59.05 27.28
C LYS A 72 -18.10 -59.59 26.43
N GLY A 73 -19.28 -59.87 27.03
CA GLY A 73 -20.45 -60.27 26.28
C GLY A 73 -21.03 -59.21 25.36
N LYS A 74 -20.82 -57.90 25.69
CA LYS A 74 -21.23 -56.75 24.83
C LYS A 74 -20.23 -56.36 23.77
N MET A 75 -18.97 -56.73 23.95
CA MET A 75 -17.90 -56.37 23.00
C MET A 75 -17.84 -57.31 21.80
N SER A 76 -18.23 -58.59 21.97
CA SER A 76 -18.13 -59.60 20.93
C SER A 76 -19.05 -59.37 19.70
N ASP A 77 -20.17 -58.68 19.87
CA ASP A 77 -21.10 -58.44 18.74
C ASP A 77 -20.97 -57.05 18.10
N ARG A 78 -20.21 -56.13 18.73
CA ARG A 78 -20.03 -54.78 18.20
C ARG A 78 -18.78 -54.59 17.36
N GLU A 79 -17.71 -55.36 17.58
CA GLU A 79 -16.43 -55.15 16.91
C GLU A 79 -16.47 -55.49 15.41
N VAL A 80 -17.12 -56.57 15.02
CA VAL A 80 -17.15 -57.01 13.62
C VAL A 80 -17.94 -56.08 12.72
N ARG A 81 -19.03 -55.45 13.22
CA ARG A 81 -19.82 -54.48 12.45
C ARG A 81 -19.13 -53.12 12.35
N ARG A 82 -18.30 -52.73 13.36
CA ARG A 82 -17.63 -51.42 13.40
C ARG A 82 -16.43 -51.36 12.47
N ILE A 83 -15.68 -52.46 12.33
CA ILE A 83 -14.50 -52.54 11.46
C ILE A 83 -14.91 -52.46 9.99
N VAL A 84 -15.96 -53.19 9.59
CA VAL A 84 -16.46 -53.15 8.20
C VAL A 84 -17.04 -51.77 7.85
N TRP A 85 -17.73 -51.12 8.77
CA TRP A 85 -18.32 -49.81 8.55
C TRP A 85 -17.22 -48.70 8.45
N TRP A 86 -16.14 -48.84 9.22
CA TRP A 86 -14.99 -47.93 9.19
C TRP A 86 -14.21 -48.04 7.87
N GLU A 87 -14.00 -49.22 7.35
CA GLU A 87 -13.34 -49.41 6.04
C GLU A 87 -14.20 -48.89 4.89
N TRP A 88 -15.51 -49.08 4.96
CA TRP A 88 -16.44 -48.49 3.98
C TRP A 88 -16.48 -46.97 4.07
N ALA A 89 -16.47 -46.42 5.28
CA ALA A 89 -16.41 -44.95 5.48
C ALA A 89 -15.11 -44.34 4.97
N GLN A 90 -13.97 -45.00 5.17
CA GLN A 90 -12.68 -44.54 4.62
C GLN A 90 -12.64 -44.57 3.08
N ARG A 91 -13.19 -45.62 2.48
CA ARG A 91 -13.30 -45.74 1.01
C ARG A 91 -14.27 -44.69 0.44
N ALA A 92 -15.40 -44.48 1.08
CA ALA A 92 -16.35 -43.44 0.67
C ALA A 92 -15.77 -42.04 0.87
N ALA A 93 -15.01 -41.80 1.95
CA ALA A 93 -14.31 -40.52 2.19
C ALA A 93 -13.24 -40.24 1.12
N ALA A 94 -12.47 -41.25 0.70
CA ALA A 94 -11.47 -41.12 -0.37
C ALA A 94 -12.12 -40.81 -1.74
N ILE A 95 -13.24 -41.47 -2.05
CA ILE A 95 -14.00 -41.27 -3.29
C ILE A 95 -14.59 -39.84 -3.35
N LEU A 96 -15.01 -39.28 -2.22
CA LEU A 96 -15.57 -37.94 -2.15
C LEU A 96 -14.45 -36.84 -2.01
N PHE A 97 -13.36 -37.19 -1.30
CA PHE A 97 -12.27 -36.23 -1.04
C PHE A 97 -11.47 -35.89 -2.30
N ILE A 98 -11.19 -36.89 -3.16
CA ILE A 98 -10.42 -36.67 -4.39
C ILE A 98 -11.15 -35.71 -5.33
N PRO A 99 -12.44 -35.89 -5.69
CA PRO A 99 -13.12 -34.89 -6.54
C PRO A 99 -13.34 -33.55 -5.85
N LEU A 100 -13.54 -33.49 -4.54
CA LEU A 100 -13.60 -32.22 -3.80
C LEU A 100 -12.24 -31.50 -3.80
N LEU A 101 -11.16 -32.25 -3.60
CA LEU A 101 -9.80 -31.72 -3.66
C LEU A 101 -9.45 -31.24 -5.07
N THR A 102 -9.80 -32.01 -6.10
CA THR A 102 -9.58 -31.60 -7.50
C THR A 102 -10.43 -30.40 -7.86
N LEU A 103 -11.65 -30.28 -7.37
CA LEU A 103 -12.54 -29.14 -7.56
C LEU A 103 -12.00 -27.91 -6.82
N PHE A 104 -11.48 -28.09 -5.59
CA PHE A 104 -10.83 -27.03 -4.81
C PHE A 104 -9.53 -26.54 -5.48
N ILE A 105 -8.69 -27.48 -5.94
CA ILE A 105 -7.48 -27.13 -6.72
C ILE A 105 -7.87 -26.45 -8.02
N TRP A 106 -8.90 -26.92 -8.73
CA TRP A 106 -9.38 -26.34 -9.98
C TRP A 106 -9.99 -24.94 -9.78
N GLN A 107 -10.74 -24.72 -8.70
CA GLN A 107 -11.24 -23.39 -8.32
C GLN A 107 -10.10 -22.43 -7.96
N ASN A 108 -9.08 -22.89 -7.22
CA ASN A 108 -7.93 -22.07 -6.88
C ASN A 108 -6.96 -21.90 -8.08
N TRP A 109 -6.88 -22.88 -8.96
CA TRP A 109 -6.07 -22.75 -10.20
C TRP A 109 -6.76 -21.89 -11.26
N LYS A 110 -8.08 -21.82 -11.26
CA LYS A 110 -8.85 -20.84 -12.03
C LYS A 110 -8.80 -19.42 -11.45
N GLY A 111 -8.15 -19.24 -10.32
CA GLY A 111 -8.04 -17.97 -9.61
C GLY A 111 -7.30 -16.87 -10.34
N ASP A 112 -6.77 -17.13 -11.53
CA ASP A 112 -6.24 -16.09 -12.41
C ASP A 112 -6.72 -16.32 -13.86
N THR A 113 -8.02 -16.55 -14.06
CA THR A 113 -8.62 -16.23 -15.34
C THR A 113 -8.55 -14.71 -15.44
N GLY A 114 -7.50 -14.25 -16.10
CA GLY A 114 -7.22 -12.85 -16.29
C GLY A 114 -8.48 -12.12 -16.78
N GLU A 115 -9.24 -11.57 -15.82
CA GLU A 115 -10.07 -10.43 -16.17
C GLU A 115 -9.10 -9.47 -16.85
N VAL A 116 -9.31 -9.25 -18.12
CA VAL A 116 -8.52 -8.30 -18.89
C VAL A 116 -8.62 -6.99 -18.11
N ALA A 117 -7.49 -6.57 -17.52
CA ALA A 117 -7.46 -5.34 -16.75
C ALA A 117 -7.93 -4.22 -17.69
N GLU A 118 -9.00 -3.55 -17.32
CA GLU A 118 -9.51 -2.42 -18.07
C GLU A 118 -8.49 -1.29 -18.02
N MET A 119 -8.17 -0.68 -19.16
CA MET A 119 -7.28 0.47 -19.22
C MET A 119 -8.05 1.71 -18.79
N MET A 120 -7.54 2.37 -17.78
CA MET A 120 -8.05 3.63 -17.25
C MET A 120 -7.19 4.78 -17.77
N GLU A 121 -7.80 5.90 -18.07
CA GLU A 121 -7.11 7.13 -18.48
C GLU A 121 -7.59 8.30 -17.63
N VAL A 122 -6.65 9.05 -17.06
CA VAL A 122 -6.92 10.30 -16.33
C VAL A 122 -6.26 11.44 -17.08
N LYS A 123 -7.01 12.51 -17.34
CA LYS A 123 -6.55 13.72 -18.04
C LYS A 123 -6.77 14.96 -17.20
N THR A 124 -5.86 15.89 -17.29
CA THR A 124 -5.97 17.22 -16.72
C THR A 124 -6.25 18.26 -17.81
N SER A 125 -7.11 19.21 -17.48
CA SER A 125 -7.36 20.37 -18.33
C SER A 125 -6.24 21.43 -18.19
N PRO A 126 -6.11 22.35 -19.15
CA PRO A 126 -5.15 23.46 -19.04
C PRO A 126 -5.26 24.23 -17.72
N GLY A 127 -4.14 24.49 -17.08
CA GLY A 127 -4.04 25.18 -15.78
C GLY A 127 -4.50 24.38 -14.56
N MET A 128 -4.89 23.12 -14.72
CA MET A 128 -5.37 22.26 -13.63
C MET A 128 -4.36 21.16 -13.29
N THR A 129 -4.29 20.83 -12.01
CA THR A 129 -3.53 19.70 -11.50
C THR A 129 -4.46 18.73 -10.79
N THR A 130 -4.11 17.45 -10.73
CA THR A 130 -4.86 16.45 -9.97
C THR A 130 -3.91 15.45 -9.32
N SER A 131 -4.40 14.70 -8.34
CA SER A 131 -3.68 13.56 -7.77
C SER A 131 -4.56 12.33 -7.75
N LEU A 132 -3.94 11.16 -7.93
CA LEU A 132 -4.61 9.88 -7.89
C LEU A 132 -3.72 8.81 -7.25
N THR A 133 -4.35 7.76 -6.78
CA THR A 133 -3.65 6.58 -6.26
C THR A 133 -3.87 5.42 -7.22
N LEU A 134 -2.79 4.79 -7.68
CA LEU A 134 -2.82 3.63 -8.54
C LEU A 134 -3.15 2.36 -7.75
N PRO A 135 -3.52 1.25 -8.43
CA PRO A 135 -3.90 -0.01 -7.78
C PRO A 135 -2.82 -0.65 -6.89
N ASP A 136 -1.55 -0.30 -7.07
CA ASP A 136 -0.42 -0.76 -6.26
C ASP A 136 -0.12 0.14 -5.05
N GLY A 137 -0.90 1.21 -4.84
CA GLY A 137 -0.67 2.21 -3.81
C GLY A 137 0.30 3.33 -4.21
N THR A 138 0.82 3.35 -5.44
CA THR A 138 1.59 4.46 -5.98
C THR A 138 0.75 5.73 -6.04
N ILE A 139 1.28 6.85 -5.55
CA ILE A 139 0.63 8.16 -5.63
C ILE A 139 1.21 8.90 -6.83
N VAL A 140 0.32 9.45 -7.65
CA VAL A 140 0.70 10.24 -8.83
C VAL A 140 0.05 11.62 -8.73
N TYR A 141 0.84 12.65 -8.90
CA TYR A 141 0.37 14.02 -9.13
C TYR A 141 0.53 14.31 -10.62
N LEU A 142 -0.53 14.78 -11.26
CA LEU A 142 -0.59 15.04 -12.69
C LEU A 142 -0.71 16.54 -12.92
N ASN A 143 0.22 17.12 -13.68
CA ASN A 143 0.24 18.56 -13.97
C ASN A 143 -0.75 18.91 -15.09
N SER A 144 -0.81 20.17 -15.44
CA SER A 144 -1.63 20.75 -16.51
C SER A 144 -1.41 20.03 -17.85
N GLU A 145 -2.51 19.85 -18.61
CA GLU A 145 -2.49 19.25 -19.97
C GLU A 145 -1.77 17.92 -20.06
N SER A 146 -1.94 17.08 -19.05
CA SER A 146 -1.28 15.79 -18.95
C SER A 146 -2.28 14.65 -18.95
N SER A 147 -1.87 13.49 -19.44
CA SER A 147 -2.67 12.26 -19.39
C SER A 147 -1.84 11.09 -18.89
N LEU A 148 -2.44 10.29 -18.01
CA LEU A 148 -1.88 9.06 -17.49
C LEU A 148 -2.80 7.89 -17.81
N SER A 149 -2.27 6.88 -18.51
CA SER A 149 -2.97 5.63 -18.79
C SER A 149 -2.37 4.50 -17.97
N TYR A 150 -3.22 3.73 -17.29
CA TYR A 150 -2.82 2.61 -16.43
C TYR A 150 -3.92 1.55 -16.36
N PRO A 151 -3.60 0.28 -16.09
CA PRO A 151 -4.59 -0.77 -15.96
C PRO A 151 -5.30 -0.70 -14.60
N SER A 152 -6.58 -1.10 -14.55
CA SER A 152 -7.37 -1.17 -13.31
C SER A 152 -6.76 -2.12 -12.26
N ARG A 153 -5.89 -3.04 -12.69
CA ARG A 153 -5.05 -3.93 -11.85
C ARG A 153 -3.75 -4.23 -12.58
N PHE A 154 -2.65 -4.25 -11.85
CA PHE A 154 -1.36 -4.67 -12.39
C PHE A 154 -1.24 -6.20 -12.39
N ASN A 155 -1.73 -6.84 -13.46
CA ASN A 155 -1.55 -8.28 -13.66
C ASN A 155 -0.20 -8.56 -14.33
N GLY A 156 0.42 -9.72 -14.04
CA GLY A 156 1.74 -10.10 -14.60
C GLY A 156 2.93 -9.49 -13.86
N ASP A 157 4.11 -9.51 -14.50
CA ASP A 157 5.42 -9.28 -13.88
C ASP A 157 5.81 -7.81 -13.72
N PHE A 158 5.03 -6.88 -14.31
CA PHE A 158 5.34 -5.46 -14.35
C PHE A 158 4.13 -4.60 -14.00
N ARG A 159 4.41 -3.42 -13.43
CA ARG A 159 3.45 -2.33 -13.20
C ARG A 159 3.65 -1.28 -14.29
N LYS A 160 2.92 -1.43 -15.41
CA LYS A 160 3.10 -0.56 -16.59
C LYS A 160 2.10 0.57 -16.62
N VAL A 161 2.59 1.79 -16.86
CA VAL A 161 1.78 2.99 -17.05
C VAL A 161 2.35 3.81 -18.22
N THR A 162 1.53 4.68 -18.82
CA THR A 162 1.95 5.55 -19.93
C THR A 162 1.59 6.99 -19.58
N LEU A 163 2.54 7.90 -19.76
CA LEU A 163 2.40 9.33 -19.51
C LEU A 163 2.57 10.12 -20.80
N SER A 164 1.68 11.09 -21.04
CA SER A 164 1.89 12.24 -21.91
C SER A 164 1.69 13.51 -21.08
N GLY A 165 2.69 14.38 -21.04
CA GLY A 165 2.67 15.57 -20.19
C GLY A 165 3.62 15.49 -18.99
N GLU A 166 3.25 16.04 -17.84
CA GLU A 166 4.10 16.08 -16.65
C GLU A 166 3.42 15.44 -15.44
N ALA A 167 4.16 14.57 -14.74
CA ALA A 167 3.70 13.95 -13.52
C ALA A 167 4.84 13.72 -12.52
N TYR A 168 4.49 13.83 -11.24
CA TYR A 168 5.33 13.41 -10.13
C TYR A 168 4.80 12.10 -9.55
N PHE A 169 5.70 11.15 -9.37
CA PHE A 169 5.40 9.79 -8.90
C PHE A 169 6.03 9.53 -7.54
N GLU A 170 5.23 9.03 -6.61
CA GLU A 170 5.68 8.39 -5.37
C GLU A 170 5.40 6.89 -5.48
N VAL A 171 6.30 6.16 -6.11
CA VAL A 171 6.09 4.75 -6.45
C VAL A 171 6.18 3.88 -5.21
N ALA A 172 5.16 3.06 -4.99
CA ALA A 172 5.14 2.07 -3.92
C ALA A 172 6.31 1.09 -4.06
N LYS A 173 7.04 0.83 -2.95
CA LYS A 173 8.20 -0.06 -2.94
C LYS A 173 7.79 -1.51 -3.17
N ASP A 174 8.26 -2.09 -4.26
CA ASP A 174 8.10 -3.51 -4.58
C ASP A 174 9.35 -3.99 -5.34
N PRO A 175 10.29 -4.67 -4.65
CA PRO A 175 11.53 -5.16 -5.26
C PRO A 175 11.32 -6.28 -6.28
N GLU A 176 10.20 -7.00 -6.22
CA GLU A 176 9.93 -8.16 -7.08
C GLU A 176 9.20 -7.76 -8.37
N LYS A 177 8.47 -6.62 -8.35
CA LYS A 177 7.65 -6.20 -9.48
C LYS A 177 7.99 -4.77 -9.92
N LYS A 178 8.75 -4.66 -11.02
CA LYS A 178 9.20 -3.38 -11.55
C LYS A 178 8.03 -2.49 -11.97
N PHE A 179 8.12 -1.19 -11.67
CA PHE A 179 7.25 -0.16 -12.21
C PHE A 179 7.89 0.41 -13.47
N ILE A 180 7.14 0.40 -14.56
CA ILE A 180 7.59 0.85 -15.89
C ILE A 180 6.70 1.99 -16.35
N LEU A 181 7.27 3.17 -16.45
CA LEU A 181 6.64 4.34 -17.04
C LEU A 181 7.11 4.49 -18.49
N SER A 182 6.18 4.43 -19.44
CA SER A 182 6.45 4.73 -20.84
C SER A 182 6.04 6.17 -21.16
N THR A 183 6.82 6.86 -21.98
CA THR A 183 6.50 8.20 -22.47
C THR A 183 6.14 8.18 -23.96
N THR A 184 5.59 9.28 -24.45
CA THR A 184 5.25 9.47 -25.86
C THR A 184 6.47 9.51 -26.80
N HIS A 185 7.68 9.75 -26.25
CA HIS A 185 8.93 9.86 -27.03
C HIS A 185 9.75 8.56 -27.03
N GLN A 186 9.09 7.40 -26.96
CA GLN A 186 9.73 6.07 -27.01
C GLN A 186 10.80 5.85 -25.94
N SER A 187 10.71 6.61 -24.84
CA SER A 187 11.53 6.38 -23.65
C SER A 187 10.74 5.67 -22.54
N GLN A 188 11.47 4.94 -21.71
CA GLN A 188 10.91 4.22 -20.59
C GLN A 188 11.73 4.49 -19.33
N ILE A 189 11.06 4.47 -18.20
CA ILE A 189 11.66 4.67 -16.89
C ILE A 189 11.28 3.49 -16.02
N GLU A 190 12.28 2.71 -15.60
CA GLU A 190 12.10 1.59 -14.69
C GLU A 190 12.51 1.95 -13.27
N VAL A 191 11.64 1.61 -12.30
CA VAL A 191 11.90 1.82 -10.88
C VAL A 191 11.32 0.68 -10.01
N LEU A 192 11.79 0.56 -8.77
CA LEU A 192 11.32 -0.42 -7.78
C LEU A 192 10.62 0.22 -6.56
N GLY A 193 10.70 1.55 -6.44
CA GLY A 193 10.16 2.30 -5.31
C GLY A 193 10.93 3.61 -5.16
N THR A 194 10.48 4.64 -5.86
CA THR A 194 11.26 5.84 -6.20
C THR A 194 10.33 7.04 -6.25
N CYS A 195 10.83 8.19 -5.81
CA CYS A 195 10.14 9.48 -5.96
C CYS A 195 10.83 10.27 -7.06
N PHE A 196 10.10 10.61 -8.12
CA PHE A 196 10.66 11.30 -9.30
C PHE A 196 9.60 12.09 -10.06
N ASN A 197 10.02 13.14 -10.76
CA ASN A 197 9.20 13.93 -11.68
C ASN A 197 9.58 13.58 -13.12
N VAL A 198 8.60 13.52 -14.01
CA VAL A 198 8.81 13.35 -15.46
C VAL A 198 8.00 14.38 -16.20
N GLU A 199 8.65 15.09 -17.12
CA GLU A 199 8.04 15.98 -18.09
C GLU A 199 8.28 15.41 -19.50
N ALA A 200 7.20 15.04 -20.20
CA ALA A 200 7.22 14.41 -21.54
C ALA A 200 5.99 14.86 -22.35
N TYR A 201 5.89 16.14 -22.62
CA TYR A 201 4.82 16.70 -23.44
C TYR A 201 5.06 16.39 -24.93
N GLU A 202 4.01 16.00 -25.66
CA GLU A 202 4.10 15.65 -27.09
C GLU A 202 4.64 16.76 -27.99
N GLN A 203 4.36 18.03 -27.63
CA GLN A 203 4.84 19.19 -28.39
C GLN A 203 6.31 19.53 -28.17
N ASN A 204 6.95 18.95 -27.17
CA ASN A 204 8.37 19.13 -26.87
C ASN A 204 9.15 17.93 -27.38
N THR A 205 10.40 18.13 -27.77
CA THR A 205 11.30 17.03 -28.17
C THR A 205 12.02 16.41 -26.98
N GLU A 206 12.02 17.10 -25.86
CA GLU A 206 12.74 16.70 -24.67
C GLU A 206 11.86 15.92 -23.67
N VAL A 207 12.46 14.88 -23.09
CA VAL A 207 11.96 14.20 -21.90
C VAL A 207 12.87 14.54 -20.73
N ILE A 208 12.30 15.17 -19.71
CA ILE A 208 13.03 15.60 -18.52
C ILE A 208 12.62 14.70 -17.35
N THR A 209 13.59 14.07 -16.70
CA THR A 209 13.35 13.23 -15.53
C THR A 209 14.19 13.71 -14.35
N THR A 210 13.55 14.09 -13.24
CA THR A 210 14.22 14.55 -12.01
C THR A 210 14.05 13.53 -10.91
N LEU A 211 15.16 13.01 -10.40
CA LEU A 211 15.16 12.00 -9.32
C LEU A 211 15.28 12.67 -7.95
N ILE A 212 14.33 12.39 -7.07
CA ILE A 212 14.27 12.89 -5.69
C ILE A 212 14.78 11.87 -4.70
N GLU A 213 14.26 10.62 -4.77
CA GLU A 213 14.64 9.52 -3.88
C GLU A 213 14.61 8.20 -4.65
N GLY A 214 15.54 7.31 -4.34
CA GLY A 214 15.59 5.96 -4.89
C GLY A 214 16.58 5.81 -6.05
N LYS A 215 16.22 5.00 -7.04
CA LYS A 215 17.04 4.70 -8.22
C LYS A 215 16.14 4.67 -9.46
N VAL A 216 16.66 5.19 -10.54
CA VAL A 216 16.01 5.21 -11.87
C VAL A 216 16.92 4.56 -12.89
N ASP A 217 16.34 3.72 -13.74
CA ASP A 217 16.90 3.27 -15.01
C ASP A 217 16.11 3.94 -16.14
N PHE A 218 16.69 4.94 -16.78
CA PHE A 218 16.11 5.61 -17.93
C PHE A 218 16.56 4.90 -19.20
N MET A 219 15.60 4.50 -20.03
CA MET A 219 15.84 3.73 -21.23
C MET A 219 15.29 4.45 -22.45
N PHE A 220 16.02 4.39 -23.57
CA PHE A 220 15.58 4.88 -24.87
C PHE A 220 16.18 4.04 -25.99
N GLU A 221 15.54 4.04 -27.13
CA GLU A 221 16.03 3.32 -28.31
C GLU A 221 17.04 4.17 -29.08
N LYS A 222 18.17 3.58 -29.44
CA LYS A 222 19.20 4.19 -30.27
C LYS A 222 19.96 3.14 -31.07
N ASP A 223 20.18 3.40 -32.37
CA ASP A 223 21.00 2.54 -33.26
C ASP A 223 20.60 1.05 -33.21
N ALA A 224 19.30 0.75 -33.25
CA ALA A 224 18.70 -0.58 -33.14
C ALA A 224 18.99 -1.30 -31.81
N GLY A 225 19.26 -0.57 -30.75
CA GLY A 225 19.44 -1.10 -29.38
C GLY A 225 18.87 -0.17 -28.30
N VAL A 226 18.60 -0.75 -27.14
CA VAL A 226 18.17 0.01 -25.95
C VAL A 226 19.39 0.50 -25.20
N LYS A 227 19.41 1.79 -24.88
CA LYS A 227 20.41 2.44 -24.05
C LYS A 227 19.84 2.63 -22.65
N HIS A 228 20.67 2.42 -21.64
CA HIS A 228 20.35 2.56 -20.24
C HIS A 228 21.17 3.69 -19.62
N VAL A 229 20.52 4.57 -18.90
CA VAL A 229 21.15 5.67 -18.16
C VAL A 229 20.66 5.63 -16.70
N PHE A 230 21.59 5.37 -15.81
CA PHE A 230 21.36 5.41 -14.37
C PHE A 230 21.82 6.74 -13.81
N PHE A 231 21.03 7.35 -12.93
CA PHE A 231 21.41 8.59 -12.26
C PHE A 231 20.94 8.59 -10.80
N SER A 232 21.50 9.54 -10.05
CA SER A 232 21.38 9.59 -8.58
C SER A 232 20.35 10.63 -8.13
N PRO A 233 19.85 10.53 -6.89
CA PRO A 233 19.01 11.57 -6.31
C PRO A 233 19.66 12.97 -6.42
N ARG A 234 18.84 13.98 -6.69
CA ARG A 234 19.22 15.36 -6.99
C ARG A 234 19.95 15.54 -8.34
N GLU A 235 19.67 14.64 -9.26
CA GLU A 235 20.07 14.80 -10.66
C GLU A 235 18.83 14.90 -11.54
N LYS A 236 18.93 15.72 -12.57
CA LYS A 236 17.95 15.91 -13.63
C LYS A 236 18.56 15.40 -14.93
N LEU A 237 17.90 14.45 -15.56
CA LEU A 237 18.20 13.94 -16.89
C LEU A 237 17.35 14.68 -17.91
N VAL A 238 17.96 15.19 -18.97
CA VAL A 238 17.29 15.74 -20.16
C VAL A 238 17.67 14.88 -21.33
N TYR A 239 16.68 14.21 -21.93
CA TYR A 239 16.81 13.41 -23.14
C TYR A 239 16.13 14.14 -24.29
N ASP A 240 16.86 14.42 -25.35
CA ASP A 240 16.35 14.99 -26.60
C ASP A 240 16.07 13.84 -27.59
N SER A 241 14.81 13.63 -27.90
CA SER A 241 14.33 12.53 -28.74
C SER A 241 14.64 12.71 -30.23
N GLU A 242 14.97 13.93 -30.73
CA GLU A 242 15.39 14.17 -32.09
C GLU A 242 16.87 13.87 -32.32
N THR A 243 17.71 14.17 -31.31
CA THR A 243 19.17 14.04 -31.42
C THR A 243 19.72 12.82 -30.68
N ASP A 244 18.91 12.11 -29.93
CA ASP A 244 19.27 11.01 -29.01
C ASP A 244 20.36 11.37 -28.03
N LYS A 245 20.41 12.63 -27.63
CA LYS A 245 21.39 13.11 -26.64
C LYS A 245 20.80 13.12 -25.26
N VAL A 246 21.64 12.74 -24.31
CA VAL A 246 21.31 12.76 -22.88
C VAL A 246 22.26 13.70 -22.17
N HIS A 247 21.70 14.61 -21.37
CA HIS A 247 22.43 15.50 -20.48
C HIS A 247 21.99 15.28 -19.03
N LEU A 248 22.95 15.29 -18.12
CA LEU A 248 22.72 15.18 -16.68
C LEU A 248 23.09 16.49 -16.01
N TYR A 249 22.18 17.01 -15.19
CA TYR A 249 22.36 18.23 -14.41
C TYR A 249 22.13 17.95 -12.93
N LYS A 250 22.81 18.68 -12.06
CA LYS A 250 22.48 18.68 -10.63
C LYS A 250 21.35 19.66 -10.37
N THR A 251 20.39 19.25 -9.55
CA THR A 251 19.27 20.10 -9.15
C THR A 251 18.92 19.91 -7.68
N SER A 252 18.29 20.91 -7.09
CA SER A 252 17.68 20.81 -5.76
C SER A 252 16.31 20.10 -5.81
N GLY A 253 15.71 19.98 -7.00
CA GLY A 253 14.35 19.51 -7.23
C GLY A 253 13.26 20.53 -6.92
N LYS A 254 13.61 21.69 -6.34
CA LYS A 254 12.61 22.68 -5.91
C LYS A 254 11.83 23.28 -7.07
N SER A 255 12.51 23.64 -8.15
CA SER A 255 11.88 24.22 -9.33
C SER A 255 10.97 23.20 -10.03
N GLU A 256 11.47 22.00 -10.19
CA GLU A 256 10.78 20.91 -10.88
C GLU A 256 9.55 20.38 -10.14
N LEU A 257 9.47 20.58 -8.82
CA LEU A 257 8.38 20.08 -7.98
C LEU A 257 7.40 21.15 -7.50
N ALA A 258 7.75 22.42 -7.64
CA ALA A 258 6.97 23.56 -7.12
C ALA A 258 5.52 23.58 -7.64
N TRP A 259 5.31 23.13 -8.87
CA TRP A 259 3.98 23.07 -9.49
C TRP A 259 2.98 22.22 -8.69
N LYS A 260 3.45 21.16 -8.03
CA LYS A 260 2.63 20.28 -7.19
C LYS A 260 1.99 21.04 -6.01
N ASP A 261 2.72 22.00 -5.48
CA ASP A 261 2.25 22.85 -4.37
C ASP A 261 1.60 24.15 -4.87
N GLY A 262 1.41 24.28 -6.20
CA GLY A 262 0.83 25.46 -6.82
C GLY A 262 1.77 26.66 -6.87
N GLU A 263 3.06 26.43 -6.78
CA GLU A 263 4.08 27.45 -6.84
C GLU A 263 4.82 27.47 -8.18
N VAL A 264 5.45 28.57 -8.51
CA VAL A 264 6.44 28.68 -9.58
C VAL A 264 7.75 29.13 -8.95
N VAL A 265 8.75 28.26 -8.96
CA VAL A 265 10.08 28.53 -8.40
C VAL A 265 11.07 28.62 -9.55
N LEU A 266 11.63 29.81 -9.73
CA LEU A 266 12.68 30.09 -10.70
C LEU A 266 14.01 30.18 -9.95
N ASP A 267 15.04 29.46 -10.41
CA ASP A 267 16.36 29.46 -9.83
C ASP A 267 17.40 29.60 -10.97
N ASN A 268 17.74 30.86 -11.29
CA ASN A 268 18.52 31.20 -12.47
C ASN A 268 17.93 30.58 -13.76
N THR A 269 16.59 30.51 -13.81
CA THR A 269 15.85 29.87 -14.89
C THR A 269 15.85 30.74 -16.14
N PRO A 270 16.23 30.19 -17.32
CA PRO A 270 16.17 30.92 -18.60
C PRO A 270 14.74 31.40 -18.92
N LEU A 271 14.62 32.51 -19.65
CA LEU A 271 13.33 33.10 -19.99
C LEU A 271 12.37 32.07 -20.62
N GLU A 272 12.83 31.28 -21.59
CA GLU A 272 11.98 30.29 -22.29
C GLU A 272 11.43 29.25 -21.32
N GLU A 273 12.26 28.70 -20.44
CA GLU A 273 11.84 27.76 -19.42
C GLU A 273 10.88 28.39 -18.38
N ALA A 274 11.18 29.65 -17.96
CA ALA A 274 10.31 30.38 -17.05
C ALA A 274 8.93 30.65 -17.66
N LEU A 275 8.87 31.07 -18.93
CA LEU A 275 7.61 31.25 -19.65
C LEU A 275 6.86 29.95 -19.83
N TRP A 276 7.55 28.83 -20.12
CA TRP A 276 6.95 27.52 -20.22
C TRP A 276 6.30 27.06 -18.89
N MET A 277 6.95 27.30 -17.76
CA MET A 277 6.38 27.05 -16.44
C MET A 277 5.10 27.87 -16.21
N LEU A 278 5.08 29.14 -16.64
CA LEU A 278 3.91 30.01 -16.55
C LEU A 278 2.81 29.60 -17.52
N GLU A 279 3.12 29.13 -18.73
CA GLU A 279 2.15 28.60 -19.69
C GLU A 279 1.35 27.44 -19.09
N LYS A 280 2.05 26.50 -18.44
CA LYS A 280 1.43 25.37 -17.75
C LYS A 280 0.53 25.81 -16.59
N ARG A 281 0.99 26.76 -15.80
CA ARG A 281 0.30 27.23 -14.60
C ARG A 281 -0.94 28.07 -14.89
N TYR A 282 -0.86 28.96 -15.88
CA TYR A 282 -1.89 29.97 -16.15
C TYR A 282 -2.72 29.70 -17.40
N SER A 283 -2.44 28.59 -18.10
CA SER A 283 -3.16 28.23 -19.34
C SER A 283 -3.09 29.31 -20.43
N VAL A 284 -1.91 29.93 -20.58
CA VAL A 284 -1.61 30.94 -21.61
C VAL A 284 -0.58 30.39 -22.59
N LYS A 285 -0.31 31.14 -23.69
CA LYS A 285 0.79 30.86 -24.61
C LYS A 285 1.64 32.11 -24.79
N PHE A 286 2.94 31.96 -24.65
CA PHE A 286 3.86 33.05 -24.88
C PHE A 286 4.50 32.99 -26.26
N VAL A 287 4.71 34.17 -26.88
CA VAL A 287 5.42 34.32 -28.15
C VAL A 287 6.52 35.34 -27.95
N ILE A 288 7.79 34.90 -28.00
CA ILE A 288 8.94 35.77 -27.88
C ILE A 288 9.21 36.40 -29.24
N LYS A 289 9.10 37.71 -29.35
CA LYS A 289 9.39 38.48 -30.57
C LYS A 289 10.84 38.97 -30.65
N ASN A 290 11.51 39.11 -29.53
CA ASN A 290 12.87 39.61 -29.46
C ASN A 290 13.82 38.52 -28.95
N GLU A 291 14.55 37.89 -29.87
CA GLU A 291 15.50 36.81 -29.56
C GLU A 291 16.56 37.17 -28.51
N LYS A 292 16.90 38.46 -28.37
CA LYS A 292 17.88 38.92 -27.37
C LYS A 292 17.41 38.69 -25.93
N LEU A 293 16.11 38.57 -25.71
CA LEU A 293 15.54 38.32 -24.39
C LEU A 293 15.78 36.89 -23.92
N LYS A 294 16.01 35.95 -24.82
CA LYS A 294 16.25 34.52 -24.49
C LYS A 294 17.49 34.34 -23.61
N SER A 295 18.45 35.28 -23.64
CA SER A 295 19.62 35.24 -22.75
C SER A 295 19.34 35.68 -21.31
N SER A 296 18.12 36.15 -21.02
CA SER A 296 17.73 36.54 -19.66
C SER A 296 17.42 35.35 -18.81
N SER A 297 17.76 35.40 -17.53
CA SER A 297 17.36 34.40 -16.54
C SER A 297 16.73 35.06 -15.31
N PHE A 298 15.92 34.31 -14.59
CA PHE A 298 15.11 34.79 -13.47
C PHE A 298 15.30 33.95 -12.24
N THR A 299 15.28 34.59 -11.07
CA THR A 299 15.26 33.92 -9.78
C THR A 299 14.15 34.52 -8.92
N GLY A 300 13.28 33.67 -8.42
CA GLY A 300 12.16 34.08 -7.56
C GLY A 300 11.18 32.96 -7.29
N THR A 301 10.36 33.12 -6.25
CA THR A 301 9.28 32.19 -5.91
C THR A 301 7.95 32.96 -5.97
N PHE A 302 6.99 32.39 -6.69
CA PHE A 302 5.67 32.96 -6.91
C PHE A 302 4.62 31.99 -6.40
N THR A 303 3.95 32.37 -5.30
CA THR A 303 2.89 31.58 -4.67
C THR A 303 1.57 32.34 -4.80
N ASN A 304 0.57 31.74 -5.46
CA ASN A 304 -0.78 32.34 -5.62
C ASN A 304 -0.84 33.75 -6.21
N GLN A 305 0.15 34.15 -6.99
CA GLN A 305 0.17 35.45 -7.65
C GLN A 305 -0.57 35.38 -8.99
N ARG A 306 -1.11 36.52 -9.43
CA ARG A 306 -1.67 36.65 -10.79
C ARG A 306 -0.54 36.76 -11.80
N LEU A 307 -0.77 36.29 -13.02
CA LEU A 307 0.19 36.25 -14.10
C LEU A 307 0.76 37.66 -14.38
N GLU A 308 -0.11 38.68 -14.48
CA GLU A 308 0.29 40.06 -14.78
C GLU A 308 1.30 40.60 -13.75
N LYS A 309 1.14 40.21 -12.48
CA LYS A 309 2.08 40.60 -11.42
C LYS A 309 3.44 39.96 -11.60
N ILE A 310 3.50 38.71 -12.04
CA ILE A 310 4.76 38.04 -12.35
C ILE A 310 5.43 38.69 -13.57
N LEU A 311 4.65 38.98 -14.59
CA LEU A 311 5.15 39.69 -15.78
C LEU A 311 5.66 41.11 -15.47
N GLU A 312 5.04 41.80 -14.50
CA GLU A 312 5.58 43.09 -14.00
C GLU A 312 6.95 42.93 -13.32
N TYR A 313 7.21 41.83 -12.60
CA TYR A 313 8.56 41.54 -12.10
C TYR A 313 9.56 41.33 -13.22
N PHE A 314 9.17 40.61 -14.28
CA PHE A 314 10.06 40.44 -15.46
C PHE A 314 10.34 41.77 -16.15
N LYS A 315 9.35 42.64 -16.24
CA LYS A 315 9.51 44.00 -16.78
C LYS A 315 10.50 44.85 -15.96
N VAL A 316 10.37 44.81 -14.64
CA VAL A 316 11.24 45.58 -13.75
C VAL A 316 12.68 45.06 -13.77
N SER A 317 12.86 43.73 -13.75
CA SER A 317 14.18 43.08 -13.65
C SER A 317 14.94 43.09 -14.98
N SER A 318 14.26 42.87 -16.11
CA SER A 318 14.91 42.64 -17.42
C SER A 318 14.39 43.55 -18.52
N LYS A 319 13.56 44.57 -18.18
CA LYS A 319 12.92 45.49 -19.11
C LYS A 319 12.05 44.83 -20.18
N ILE A 320 11.62 43.60 -19.94
CA ILE A 320 10.69 42.86 -20.79
C ILE A 320 9.38 43.62 -20.85
N ARG A 321 8.84 43.78 -22.04
CA ARG A 321 7.48 44.29 -22.27
C ARG A 321 6.61 43.16 -22.75
N TRP A 322 5.30 43.25 -22.47
CA TRP A 322 4.35 42.25 -22.88
C TRP A 322 3.03 42.88 -23.26
N GLN A 323 2.27 42.21 -24.15
CA GLN A 323 0.94 42.60 -24.55
C GLN A 323 0.09 41.36 -24.82
N HIS A 324 -1.22 41.43 -24.52
CA HIS A 324 -2.18 40.40 -24.91
C HIS A 324 -2.54 40.56 -26.37
N ILE A 325 -2.58 39.45 -27.10
CA ILE A 325 -3.10 39.40 -28.46
C ILE A 325 -4.50 38.79 -28.39
N ASN A 326 -5.50 39.60 -28.71
CA ASN A 326 -6.84 39.08 -28.96
C ASN A 326 -6.89 38.49 -30.38
N ASP A 327 -6.88 37.18 -30.50
CA ASP A 327 -7.07 36.50 -31.79
C ASP A 327 -8.56 36.30 -32.04
N ASP A 328 -9.25 37.36 -32.48
CA ASP A 328 -10.70 37.44 -32.72
C ASP A 328 -11.20 36.56 -33.88
N LYS A 329 -10.37 35.66 -34.44
CA LYS A 329 -10.67 35.06 -35.77
C LYS A 329 -11.13 33.61 -35.79
N ASP A 330 -11.28 32.92 -34.67
CA ASP A 330 -11.75 31.54 -34.79
C ASP A 330 -12.59 31.10 -33.57
N GLY A 331 -13.83 30.76 -33.81
CA GLY A 331 -14.87 30.47 -32.82
C GLY A 331 -14.72 29.15 -32.07
N SER A 332 -13.50 28.71 -31.76
CA SER A 332 -13.29 27.52 -30.97
C SER A 332 -13.16 27.83 -29.46
N ASP A 333 -14.01 27.24 -28.66
CA ASP A 333 -14.24 27.44 -27.23
C ASP A 333 -13.07 27.06 -26.29
N ARG A 334 -11.85 26.84 -26.80
CA ARG A 334 -10.67 26.36 -26.05
C ARG A 334 -9.34 27.00 -26.40
N LYS A 335 -9.32 28.23 -26.94
CA LYS A 335 -8.05 28.90 -27.24
C LYS A 335 -7.38 29.41 -25.96
N LYS A 336 -6.11 29.10 -25.76
CA LYS A 336 -5.26 29.78 -24.77
C LYS A 336 -5.06 31.22 -25.17
N GLU A 337 -5.09 32.09 -24.18
CA GLU A 337 -4.74 33.50 -24.38
C GLU A 337 -3.27 33.61 -24.83
N ILE A 338 -3.01 34.41 -25.86
CA ILE A 338 -1.65 34.62 -26.40
C ILE A 338 -1.07 35.88 -25.87
N ILE A 339 0.13 35.81 -25.32
CA ILE A 339 0.88 36.96 -24.79
C ILE A 339 2.19 37.08 -25.55
N GLU A 340 2.39 38.22 -26.20
CA GLU A 340 3.67 38.54 -26.86
C GLU A 340 4.64 39.16 -25.85
N ILE A 341 5.89 38.72 -25.95
CA ILE A 341 7.04 39.18 -25.15
C ILE A 341 8.04 39.90 -26.08
N TYR A 342 8.35 41.15 -25.80
CA TYR A 342 9.23 42.00 -26.63
C TYR A 342 10.06 43.00 -25.82
#